data_e181161392f8489ac0ea4f1305b5df25
#
_entry.id   e181161392f8489ac0ea4f1305b5df25
#
_cell.length_a   1.000
_cell.length_b   1.000
_cell.length_c   1.000
_cell.angle_alpha   90.00
_cell.angle_beta   90.00
_cell.angle_gamma   90.00
#
_symmetry.space_group_name_H-M   'P 1'
#
loop_
_entity.id
_entity.type
_entity.pdbx_description
1 polymer ?
#
loop_
_entity_poly.entity_id
_entity_poly.type
_entity_poly.pdbx_seq_one_letter_code
_entity_poly.pdbx_strand_id
1 'polypeptide(L)'
;MNEVIFVTHNKGKINSANKQMKNVNFKIFEYELEEPRSDDIKYISKYKVEEAYKIVKKPCISLDAGFWIDSLNGFPRAYVNYSLETLGLEGILKLMEGKENRNCKFTECLSYYDGIELKQFMGYHPGKISKEILGKDSNKKWSDLWYIFIPEGYEKTLAEMTDEERDNRKKINSQDSMREFSKWYENK
;
A
#
# COMPACT_ATOMS: atom_id res chain seq x y z
N MET A 1 16.94 -19.23 6.82
CA MET A 1 16.58 -17.82 6.52
C MET A 1 16.68 -16.98 7.77
N ASN A 2 17.35 -15.85 7.70
CA ASN A 2 17.40 -14.90 8.83
C ASN A 2 16.01 -14.30 9.05
N GLU A 3 15.68 -13.95 10.30
CA GLU A 3 14.44 -13.28 10.64
C GLU A 3 14.49 -11.82 10.17
N VAL A 4 13.43 -11.33 9.52
CA VAL A 4 13.25 -9.91 9.17
C VAL A 4 12.12 -9.29 9.97
N ILE A 5 12.27 -8.03 10.39
CA ILE A 5 11.25 -7.32 11.18
C ILE A 5 10.41 -6.44 10.26
N PHE A 6 9.10 -6.67 10.20
CA PHE A 6 8.19 -5.76 9.52
C PHE A 6 7.68 -4.71 10.49
N VAL A 7 8.14 -3.47 10.30
CA VAL A 7 7.76 -2.34 11.16
C VAL A 7 6.55 -1.62 10.57
N THR A 8 5.41 -1.76 11.21
CA THR A 8 4.14 -1.15 10.79
C THR A 8 3.09 -1.27 11.89
N HIS A 9 2.20 -0.28 12.02
CA HIS A 9 1.00 -0.35 12.86
C HIS A 9 -0.28 -0.61 12.04
N ASN A 10 -0.20 -0.62 10.69
CA ASN A 10 -1.36 -0.80 9.82
C ASN A 10 -1.79 -2.27 9.73
N LYS A 11 -2.92 -2.61 10.35
CA LYS A 11 -3.47 -3.98 10.39
C LYS A 11 -3.74 -4.57 9.01
N GLY A 12 -4.15 -3.75 8.04
CA GLY A 12 -4.36 -4.19 6.66
C GLY A 12 -3.05 -4.62 5.98
N LYS A 13 -1.95 -3.88 6.19
CA LYS A 13 -0.61 -4.24 5.71
C LYS A 13 -0.13 -5.54 6.37
N ILE A 14 -0.34 -5.70 7.69
CA ILE A 14 -0.01 -6.92 8.43
C ILE A 14 -0.76 -8.13 7.85
N ASN A 15 -2.08 -8.00 7.65
CA ASN A 15 -2.88 -9.07 7.05
C ASN A 15 -2.40 -9.46 5.64
N SER A 16 -2.00 -8.48 4.85
CA SER A 16 -1.46 -8.73 3.51
C SER A 16 -0.10 -9.44 3.56
N ALA A 17 0.79 -9.04 4.46
CA ALA A 17 2.09 -9.68 4.65
C ALA A 17 1.93 -11.17 5.04
N ASN A 18 1.06 -11.47 6.00
CA ASN A 18 0.77 -12.85 6.42
C ASN A 18 0.26 -13.74 5.26
N LYS A 19 -0.43 -13.15 4.28
CA LYS A 19 -0.93 -13.88 3.12
C LYS A 19 0.09 -14.03 2.00
N GLN A 20 0.94 -13.03 1.79
CA GLN A 20 1.81 -12.93 0.61
C GLN A 20 3.27 -13.32 0.89
N MET A 21 3.73 -13.22 2.13
CA MET A 21 5.11 -13.49 2.54
C MET A 21 5.23 -14.81 3.33
N LYS A 22 4.48 -15.84 2.93
CA LYS A 22 4.40 -17.12 3.66
C LYS A 22 5.74 -17.86 3.81
N ASN A 23 6.65 -17.64 2.86
CA ASN A 23 7.97 -18.28 2.87
C ASN A 23 9.05 -17.40 3.50
N VAL A 24 8.70 -16.22 4.01
CA VAL A 24 9.60 -15.31 4.70
C VAL A 24 9.43 -15.47 6.21
N ASN A 25 10.52 -15.74 6.91
CA ASN A 25 10.51 -15.71 8.38
C ASN A 25 10.52 -14.26 8.85
N PHE A 26 9.34 -13.71 9.18
CA PHE A 26 9.23 -12.33 9.64
C PHE A 26 8.45 -12.20 10.95
N LYS A 27 8.75 -11.14 11.69
CA LYS A 27 8.00 -10.70 12.87
C LYS A 27 7.47 -9.31 12.66
N ILE A 28 6.30 -9.04 13.24
CA ILE A 28 5.73 -7.70 13.28
C ILE A 28 6.29 -6.94 14.48
N PHE A 29 6.70 -5.71 14.23
CA PHE A 29 6.95 -4.72 15.27
C PHE A 29 5.97 -3.56 15.04
N GLU A 30 4.93 -3.50 15.89
CA GLU A 30 3.90 -2.48 15.81
C GLU A 30 4.45 -1.15 16.30
N TYR A 31 4.85 -0.32 15.35
CA TYR A 31 5.40 1.01 15.62
C TYR A 31 5.01 1.99 14.52
N GLU A 32 4.65 3.20 14.90
CA GLU A 32 4.37 4.30 13.98
C GLU A 32 5.64 5.10 13.73
N LEU A 33 6.19 4.95 12.53
CA LEU A 33 7.37 5.68 12.10
C LEU A 33 6.96 7.06 11.58
N GLU A 34 7.73 8.08 11.92
CA GLU A 34 7.55 9.41 11.34
C GLU A 34 7.72 9.38 9.82
N GLU A 35 6.87 10.13 9.13
CA GLU A 35 6.92 10.25 7.67
C GLU A 35 7.55 11.60 7.28
N PRO A 36 8.60 11.61 6.44
CA PRO A 36 9.14 12.84 5.90
C PRO A 36 8.13 13.48 4.96
N ARG A 37 8.10 14.81 4.90
CA ARG A 37 7.28 15.54 3.93
C ARG A 37 7.82 15.35 2.52
N SER A 38 7.21 14.46 1.77
CA SER A 38 7.55 14.19 0.36
C SER A 38 6.35 13.59 -0.36
N ASP A 39 6.29 13.73 -1.67
CA ASP A 39 5.39 12.98 -2.55
C ASP A 39 6.10 11.80 -3.25
N ASP A 40 7.40 11.64 -3.04
CA ASP A 40 8.19 10.50 -3.50
C ASP A 40 8.08 9.33 -2.52
N ILE A 41 7.26 8.36 -2.88
CA ILE A 41 7.01 7.15 -2.08
C ILE A 41 8.28 6.31 -1.85
N LYS A 42 9.24 6.33 -2.78
CA LYS A 42 10.52 5.62 -2.62
C LYS A 42 11.35 6.29 -1.54
N TYR A 43 11.40 7.62 -1.56
CA TYR A 43 12.10 8.39 -0.52
C TYR A 43 11.47 8.15 0.85
N ILE A 44 10.13 8.22 0.95
CA ILE A 44 9.41 7.98 2.22
C ILE A 44 9.70 6.57 2.74
N SER A 45 9.55 5.55 1.90
CA SER A 45 9.77 4.15 2.29
C SER A 45 11.23 3.89 2.69
N LYS A 46 12.21 4.49 1.98
CA LYS A 46 13.63 4.43 2.35
C LYS A 46 13.85 5.04 3.73
N TYR A 47 13.41 6.28 3.94
CA TYR A 47 13.56 6.98 5.22
C TYR A 47 13.00 6.14 6.37
N LYS A 48 11.77 5.64 6.22
CA LYS A 48 11.10 4.83 7.25
C LYS A 48 11.85 3.53 7.56
N VAL A 49 12.39 2.82 6.59
CA VAL A 49 13.12 1.58 6.88
C VAL A 49 14.47 1.85 7.55
N GLU A 50 15.14 2.96 7.22
CA GLU A 50 16.38 3.39 7.89
C GLU A 50 16.11 3.78 9.36
N GLU A 51 15.01 4.52 9.63
CA GLU A 51 14.58 4.83 11.01
C GLU A 51 14.16 3.55 11.78
N ALA A 52 13.42 2.64 11.12
CA ALA A 52 13.08 1.34 11.68
C ALA A 52 14.33 0.56 12.13
N TYR A 53 15.35 0.52 11.28
CA TYR A 53 16.61 -0.15 11.61
C TYR A 53 17.32 0.45 12.82
N LYS A 54 17.28 1.78 12.99
CA LYS A 54 17.86 2.44 14.18
C LYS A 54 17.20 1.96 15.49
N ILE A 55 15.92 1.60 15.42
CA ILE A 55 15.14 1.12 16.57
C ILE A 55 15.38 -0.37 16.81
N VAL A 56 15.17 -1.21 15.78
CA VAL A 56 15.16 -2.67 15.95
C VAL A 56 16.55 -3.31 15.86
N LYS A 57 17.54 -2.64 15.25
CA LYS A 57 18.93 -3.11 15.08
C LYS A 57 19.03 -4.50 14.45
N LYS A 58 18.08 -4.84 13.58
CA LYS A 58 17.99 -6.11 12.84
C LYS A 58 17.52 -5.82 11.42
N PRO A 59 17.74 -6.75 10.45
CA PRO A 59 17.17 -6.62 9.14
C PRO A 59 15.68 -6.33 9.24
N CYS A 60 15.21 -5.29 8.57
CA CYS A 60 13.82 -4.87 8.66
C CYS A 60 13.26 -4.42 7.31
N ILE A 61 11.94 -4.38 7.25
CA ILE A 61 11.18 -3.86 6.11
C ILE A 61 10.16 -2.83 6.60
N SER A 62 9.89 -1.86 5.75
CA SER A 62 8.74 -0.96 5.82
C SER A 62 8.01 -0.91 4.48
N LEU A 63 6.74 -0.56 4.51
CA LEU A 63 5.90 -0.45 3.32
C LEU A 63 5.14 0.86 3.34
N ASP A 64 5.32 1.66 2.31
CA ASP A 64 4.54 2.85 2.08
C ASP A 64 3.69 2.73 0.82
N ALA A 65 2.52 3.35 0.84
CA ALA A 65 1.58 3.33 -0.25
C ALA A 65 1.01 4.73 -0.48
N GLY A 66 0.80 5.05 -1.74
CA GLY A 66 0.14 6.27 -2.16
C GLY A 66 -0.93 6.00 -3.20
N PHE A 67 -1.66 7.03 -3.59
CA PHE A 67 -2.77 6.93 -4.51
C PHE A 67 -2.72 8.06 -5.54
N TRP A 68 -2.76 7.71 -6.80
CA TRP A 68 -2.66 8.66 -7.91
C TRP A 68 -3.93 8.64 -8.74
N ILE A 69 -4.55 9.81 -8.94
CA ILE A 69 -5.73 10.01 -9.79
C ILE A 69 -5.30 10.83 -11.00
N ASP A 70 -5.41 10.25 -12.20
CA ASP A 70 -4.87 10.84 -13.42
C ASP A 70 -5.46 12.23 -13.72
N SER A 71 -6.78 12.37 -13.64
CA SER A 71 -7.47 13.64 -13.92
C SER A 71 -7.32 14.72 -12.84
N LEU A 72 -6.66 14.38 -11.72
CA LEU A 72 -6.29 15.31 -10.65
C LEU A 72 -4.77 15.54 -10.58
N ASN A 73 -4.04 15.35 -11.68
CA ASN A 73 -2.59 15.50 -11.77
C ASN A 73 -1.83 14.66 -10.73
N GLY A 74 -2.38 13.48 -10.40
CA GLY A 74 -1.80 12.54 -9.46
C GLY A 74 -2.18 12.79 -7.98
N PHE A 75 -2.99 13.81 -7.66
CA PHE A 75 -3.48 14.00 -6.28
C PHE A 75 -4.21 12.70 -5.81
N PRO A 76 -4.07 12.27 -4.56
CA PRO A 76 -3.31 12.84 -3.44
C PRO A 76 -1.84 12.39 -3.36
N ARG A 77 -1.35 11.51 -4.23
CA ARG A 77 0.00 10.94 -4.19
C ARG A 77 0.28 10.22 -2.87
N ALA A 78 1.36 10.58 -2.17
CA ALA A 78 1.68 10.01 -0.85
C ALA A 78 0.80 10.56 0.29
N TYR A 79 0.09 11.69 0.08
CA TYR A 79 -0.68 12.38 1.12
C TYR A 79 -2.11 11.79 1.31
N VAL A 80 -2.25 10.47 1.22
CA VAL A 80 -3.56 9.79 1.29
C VAL A 80 -4.27 10.09 2.62
N ASN A 81 -3.62 9.88 3.75
CA ASN A 81 -4.22 10.09 5.07
C ASN A 81 -4.65 11.56 5.24
N TYR A 82 -3.78 12.50 4.89
CA TYR A 82 -4.09 13.92 4.96
C TYR A 82 -5.29 14.30 4.08
N SER A 83 -5.38 13.75 2.87
CA SER A 83 -6.52 14.01 1.98
C SER A 83 -7.82 13.40 2.50
N LEU A 84 -7.77 12.23 3.12
CA LEU A 84 -8.94 11.61 3.74
C LEU A 84 -9.42 12.36 4.99
N GLU A 85 -8.50 12.87 5.79
CA GLU A 85 -8.81 13.67 7.00
C GLU A 85 -9.38 15.05 6.65
N THR A 86 -8.94 15.66 5.55
CA THR A 86 -9.32 17.03 5.18
C THR A 86 -10.50 17.10 4.22
N LEU A 87 -10.53 16.25 3.20
CA LEU A 87 -11.57 16.22 2.17
C LEU A 87 -12.57 15.08 2.37
N GLY A 88 -12.13 13.97 2.94
CA GLY A 88 -12.93 12.74 2.97
C GLY A 88 -13.13 12.12 1.58
N LEU A 89 -13.89 11.04 1.52
CA LEU A 89 -14.24 10.39 0.27
C LEU A 89 -15.18 11.27 -0.58
N GLU A 90 -16.13 11.92 0.06
CA GLU A 90 -17.08 12.84 -0.57
C GLU A 90 -16.36 13.99 -1.27
N GLY A 91 -15.34 14.57 -0.61
CA GLY A 91 -14.54 15.64 -1.21
C GLY A 91 -13.74 15.16 -2.42
N ILE A 92 -13.16 13.97 -2.35
CA ILE A 92 -12.45 13.37 -3.49
C ILE A 92 -13.43 13.11 -4.65
N LEU A 93 -14.62 12.56 -4.38
CA LEU A 93 -15.64 12.33 -5.42
C LEU A 93 -16.13 13.64 -6.03
N LYS A 94 -16.27 14.70 -5.22
CA LYS A 94 -16.63 16.03 -5.71
C LYS A 94 -15.58 16.62 -6.66
N LEU A 95 -14.29 16.43 -6.39
CA LEU A 95 -13.21 16.80 -7.31
C LEU A 95 -13.27 16.01 -8.63
N MET A 96 -13.93 14.85 -8.63
CA MET A 96 -14.12 13.98 -9.79
C MET A 96 -15.40 14.28 -10.58
N GLU A 97 -16.23 15.23 -10.15
CA GLU A 97 -17.42 15.66 -10.90
C GLU A 97 -17.04 16.21 -12.28
N GLY A 98 -17.76 15.79 -13.31
CA GLY A 98 -17.49 16.19 -14.69
C GLY A 98 -16.20 15.62 -15.31
N LYS A 99 -15.44 14.78 -14.60
CA LYS A 99 -14.25 14.11 -15.14
C LYS A 99 -14.63 12.78 -15.81
N GLU A 100 -14.37 12.68 -17.12
CA GLU A 100 -14.56 11.43 -17.87
C GLU A 100 -13.47 10.41 -17.55
N ASN A 101 -12.21 10.86 -17.50
CA ASN A 101 -11.09 10.01 -17.09
C ASN A 101 -11.13 9.81 -15.57
N ARG A 102 -11.47 8.60 -15.15
CA ARG A 102 -11.52 8.18 -13.75
C ARG A 102 -10.37 7.24 -13.38
N ASN A 103 -9.37 7.09 -14.26
CA ASN A 103 -8.25 6.20 -14.00
C ASN A 103 -7.45 6.66 -12.77
N CYS A 104 -7.06 5.67 -11.99
CA CYS A 104 -6.25 5.87 -10.79
C CYS A 104 -5.41 4.62 -10.52
N LYS A 105 -4.48 4.75 -9.59
CA LYS A 105 -3.68 3.59 -9.15
C LYS A 105 -3.24 3.75 -7.70
N PHE A 106 -3.21 2.65 -6.97
CA PHE A 106 -2.32 2.54 -5.82
C PHE A 106 -0.91 2.24 -6.30
N THR A 107 0.06 2.89 -5.68
CA THR A 107 1.48 2.57 -5.83
C THR A 107 2.03 2.30 -4.45
N GLU A 108 2.79 1.24 -4.31
CA GLU A 108 3.42 0.87 -3.05
C GLU A 108 4.93 0.70 -3.23
N CYS A 109 5.67 0.97 -2.18
CA CYS A 109 7.10 0.72 -2.10
C CYS A 109 7.42 -0.01 -0.81
N LEU A 110 7.89 -1.25 -0.91
CA LEU A 110 8.46 -1.99 0.20
C LEU A 110 9.97 -1.79 0.17
N SER A 111 10.52 -1.26 1.26
CA SER A 111 11.96 -1.12 1.44
C SER A 111 12.47 -2.13 2.46
N TYR A 112 13.59 -2.78 2.13
CA TYR A 112 14.37 -3.63 3.01
C TYR A 112 15.67 -2.91 3.38
N TYR A 113 16.10 -3.06 4.63
CA TYR A 113 17.39 -2.58 5.09
C TYR A 113 17.96 -3.48 6.20
N ASP A 114 19.24 -3.87 6.09
CA ASP A 114 19.94 -4.71 7.08
C ASP A 114 21.11 -4.00 7.77
N GLY A 115 21.23 -2.69 7.54
CA GLY A 115 22.35 -1.88 8.03
C GLY A 115 23.47 -1.68 7.01
N ILE A 116 23.45 -2.44 5.91
CA ILE A 116 24.43 -2.38 4.82
C ILE A 116 23.71 -2.23 3.47
N GLU A 117 22.80 -3.15 3.16
CA GLU A 117 22.08 -3.19 1.90
C GLU A 117 20.68 -2.55 2.06
N LEU A 118 20.40 -1.56 1.20
CA LEU A 118 19.05 -1.05 0.96
C LEU A 118 18.51 -1.61 -0.35
N LYS A 119 17.32 -2.23 -0.29
CA LYS A 119 16.64 -2.68 -1.51
C LYS A 119 15.17 -2.30 -1.50
N GLN A 120 14.65 -1.87 -2.64
CA GLN A 120 13.28 -1.38 -2.80
C GLN A 120 12.52 -2.17 -3.86
N PHE A 121 11.27 -2.50 -3.55
CA PHE A 121 10.36 -3.25 -4.40
C PHE A 121 9.11 -2.43 -4.61
N MET A 122 8.77 -2.17 -5.88
CA MET A 122 7.59 -1.39 -6.25
C MET A 122 6.41 -2.31 -6.57
N GLY A 123 5.22 -1.87 -6.17
CA GLY A 123 3.97 -2.48 -6.57
C GLY A 123 3.04 -1.44 -7.20
N TYR A 124 2.25 -1.87 -8.18
CA TYR A 124 1.32 -1.01 -8.91
C TYR A 124 -0.02 -1.72 -9.06
N HIS A 125 -1.08 -1.05 -8.65
CA HIS A 125 -2.43 -1.57 -8.68
C HIS A 125 -3.33 -0.57 -9.41
N PRO A 126 -3.46 -0.69 -10.75
CA PRO A 126 -4.32 0.19 -11.55
C PRO A 126 -5.79 -0.07 -11.29
N GLY A 127 -6.61 0.92 -11.57
CA GLY A 127 -8.06 0.86 -11.42
C GLY A 127 -8.74 2.17 -11.78
N LYS A 128 -9.97 2.32 -11.30
CA LYS A 128 -10.80 3.50 -11.54
C LYS A 128 -11.46 3.97 -10.24
N ILE A 129 -11.75 5.26 -10.16
CA ILE A 129 -12.59 5.84 -9.10
C ILE A 129 -14.07 5.55 -9.42
N SER A 130 -14.81 4.99 -8.48
CA SER A 130 -16.26 4.83 -8.55
C SER A 130 -16.97 6.21 -8.58
N LYS A 131 -18.24 6.23 -8.95
CA LYS A 131 -19.07 7.44 -8.87
C LYS A 131 -19.61 7.69 -7.47
N GLU A 132 -19.66 6.67 -6.65
CA GLU A 132 -20.28 6.65 -5.32
C GLU A 132 -19.38 5.92 -4.33
N ILE A 133 -19.62 6.13 -3.04
CA ILE A 133 -19.00 5.40 -1.94
C ILE A 133 -19.76 4.08 -1.81
N LEU A 134 -19.09 2.96 -2.04
CA LEU A 134 -19.71 1.63 -2.14
C LEU A 134 -18.99 0.61 -1.25
N GLY A 135 -19.77 -0.36 -0.74
CA GLY A 135 -19.24 -1.49 0.02
C GLY A 135 -19.44 -1.38 1.52
N LYS A 136 -18.85 -2.32 2.25
CA LYS A 136 -18.98 -2.46 3.72
C LYS A 136 -17.63 -2.25 4.39
N ASP A 137 -17.68 -1.84 5.65
CA ASP A 137 -16.46 -1.70 6.46
C ASP A 137 -15.74 -3.04 6.66
N SER A 138 -14.43 -2.96 6.68
CA SER A 138 -13.56 -4.11 6.87
C SER A 138 -12.31 -3.72 7.65
N ASN A 139 -12.01 -4.46 8.71
CA ASN A 139 -10.76 -4.33 9.46
C ASN A 139 -9.50 -4.76 8.66
N LYS A 140 -9.68 -5.26 7.44
CA LYS A 140 -8.61 -5.67 6.53
C LYS A 140 -8.22 -4.58 5.53
N LYS A 141 -8.96 -3.49 5.49
CA LYS A 141 -8.66 -2.37 4.59
C LYS A 141 -7.36 -1.68 4.97
N TRP A 142 -6.61 -1.24 3.97
CA TRP A 142 -5.43 -0.41 4.16
C TRP A 142 -5.79 1.07 4.31
N SER A 143 -6.87 1.48 3.66
CA SER A 143 -7.35 2.85 3.56
C SER A 143 -8.83 2.88 3.23
N ASP A 144 -9.52 3.96 3.59
CA ASP A 144 -10.91 4.20 3.21
C ASP A 144 -11.10 4.39 1.69
N LEU A 145 -10.05 4.65 0.94
CA LEU A 145 -10.09 4.64 -0.53
C LEU A 145 -10.64 3.33 -1.12
N TRP A 146 -10.68 2.23 -0.35
CA TRP A 146 -11.28 0.97 -0.79
C TRP A 146 -12.76 1.11 -1.16
N TYR A 147 -13.48 2.06 -0.58
CA TYR A 147 -14.89 2.33 -0.87
C TYR A 147 -15.14 3.00 -2.22
N ILE A 148 -14.09 3.58 -2.84
CA ILE A 148 -14.19 4.28 -4.13
C ILE A 148 -13.22 3.74 -5.19
N PHE A 149 -12.37 2.78 -4.86
CA PHE A 149 -11.40 2.19 -5.77
C PHE A 149 -11.93 0.89 -6.37
N ILE A 150 -12.13 0.88 -7.69
CA ILE A 150 -12.49 -0.28 -8.50
C ILE A 150 -11.21 -0.78 -9.19
N PRO A 151 -10.67 -1.96 -8.82
CA PRO A 151 -9.47 -2.50 -9.46
C PRO A 151 -9.67 -2.76 -10.96
N GLU A 152 -8.59 -2.66 -11.72
CA GLU A 152 -8.61 -3.02 -13.15
C GLU A 152 -9.13 -4.45 -13.37
N GLY A 153 -10.01 -4.62 -14.37
CA GLY A 153 -10.66 -5.90 -14.68
C GLY A 153 -11.85 -6.26 -13.79
N TYR A 154 -12.27 -5.36 -12.89
CA TYR A 154 -13.43 -5.54 -12.01
C TYR A 154 -14.43 -4.40 -12.15
N GLU A 155 -15.66 -4.65 -11.70
CA GLU A 155 -16.73 -3.63 -11.64
C GLU A 155 -17.16 -3.27 -10.22
N LYS A 156 -16.56 -3.94 -9.22
CA LYS A 156 -16.81 -3.72 -7.79
C LYS A 156 -15.65 -2.96 -7.17
N THR A 157 -15.95 -2.12 -6.18
CA THR A 157 -14.92 -1.53 -5.33
C THR A 157 -14.25 -2.60 -4.45
N LEU A 158 -13.05 -2.32 -3.96
CA LEU A 158 -12.37 -3.24 -3.02
C LEU A 158 -13.21 -3.52 -1.76
N ALA A 159 -14.02 -2.56 -1.33
CA ALA A 159 -14.90 -2.70 -0.16
C ALA A 159 -16.13 -3.57 -0.44
N GLU A 160 -16.56 -3.71 -1.70
CA GLU A 160 -17.64 -4.63 -2.12
C GLU A 160 -17.15 -6.06 -2.37
N MET A 161 -15.84 -6.23 -2.63
CA MET A 161 -15.27 -7.54 -2.95
C MET A 161 -15.23 -8.44 -1.72
N THR A 162 -15.44 -9.73 -1.92
CA THR A 162 -15.16 -10.77 -0.92
C THR A 162 -13.65 -10.92 -0.68
N ASP A 163 -13.26 -11.57 0.40
CA ASP A 163 -11.85 -11.88 0.67
C ASP A 163 -11.24 -12.73 -0.45
N GLU A 164 -12.00 -13.68 -0.97
CA GLU A 164 -11.57 -14.55 -2.06
C GLU A 164 -11.31 -13.77 -3.35
N GLU A 165 -12.22 -12.86 -3.72
CA GLU A 165 -12.04 -11.98 -4.89
C GLU A 165 -10.79 -11.10 -4.74
N ARG A 166 -10.59 -10.51 -3.55
CA ARG A 166 -9.39 -9.71 -3.26
C ARG A 166 -8.10 -10.53 -3.33
N ASP A 167 -8.11 -11.75 -2.80
CA ASP A 167 -6.94 -12.63 -2.80
C ASP A 167 -6.62 -13.14 -4.22
N ASN A 168 -7.64 -13.47 -5.02
CA ASN A 168 -7.45 -13.87 -6.42
C ASN A 168 -6.91 -12.72 -7.28
N ARG A 169 -7.42 -11.49 -7.09
CA ARG A 169 -6.87 -10.30 -7.75
C ARG A 169 -5.37 -10.14 -7.50
N LYS A 170 -4.94 -10.28 -6.25
CA LYS A 170 -3.53 -10.16 -5.88
C LYS A 170 -2.65 -11.24 -6.51
N LYS A 171 -3.17 -12.45 -6.73
CA LYS A 171 -2.43 -13.53 -7.41
C LYS A 171 -2.16 -13.21 -8.88
N ILE A 172 -3.10 -12.54 -9.53
CA ILE A 172 -3.01 -12.18 -10.96
C ILE A 172 -2.10 -10.97 -11.16
N ASN A 173 -2.08 -10.01 -10.22
CA ASN A 173 -1.22 -8.85 -10.32
C ASN A 173 0.26 -9.26 -10.17
N SER A 174 1.03 -9.11 -11.25
CA SER A 174 2.45 -9.44 -11.30
C SER A 174 3.36 -8.41 -10.59
N GLN A 175 2.84 -7.20 -10.34
CA GLN A 175 3.62 -6.08 -9.78
C GLN A 175 3.24 -5.78 -8.33
N ASP A 176 3.38 -6.76 -7.45
CA ASP A 176 3.11 -6.64 -6.02
C ASP A 176 4.44 -6.61 -5.24
N SER A 177 4.67 -5.56 -4.47
CA SER A 177 5.95 -5.30 -3.78
C SER A 177 6.30 -6.37 -2.75
N MET A 178 5.31 -6.89 -2.00
CA MET A 178 5.55 -7.95 -1.00
C MET A 178 5.94 -9.26 -1.65
N ARG A 179 5.34 -9.58 -2.80
CA ARG A 179 5.67 -10.79 -3.55
C ARG A 179 7.06 -10.72 -4.15
N GLU A 180 7.42 -9.58 -4.74
CA GLU A 180 8.77 -9.39 -5.30
C GLU A 180 9.84 -9.40 -4.19
N PHE A 181 9.56 -8.81 -3.04
CA PHE A 181 10.41 -8.92 -1.86
C PHE A 181 10.56 -10.38 -1.43
N SER A 182 9.45 -11.13 -1.29
CA SER A 182 9.47 -12.54 -0.87
C SER A 182 10.38 -13.38 -1.77
N LYS A 183 10.19 -13.31 -3.09
CA LYS A 183 11.02 -14.02 -4.07
C LYS A 183 12.50 -13.68 -3.94
N TRP A 184 12.82 -12.41 -3.75
CA TRP A 184 14.22 -11.99 -3.59
C TRP A 184 14.80 -12.50 -2.26
N TYR A 185 14.03 -12.39 -1.17
CA TYR A 185 14.52 -12.75 0.17
C TYR A 185 14.70 -14.26 0.34
N GLU A 186 13.92 -15.09 -0.35
CA GLU A 186 14.08 -16.55 -0.39
C GLU A 186 15.44 -16.97 -1.00
N ASN A 187 16.02 -16.15 -1.84
CA ASN A 187 17.29 -16.41 -2.52
C ASN A 187 18.48 -15.64 -1.89
N LYS A 188 18.27 -14.93 -0.78
CA LYS A 188 19.30 -14.21 -0.04
C LYS A 188 19.90 -15.12 1.06
#